data_fd22768500841fd1c5d53e95bcbaafd9
#
_entry.id   fd22768500841fd1c5d53e95bcbaafd9
#
_cell.length_a   1.000
_cell.length_b   1.000
_cell.length_c   1.000
_cell.angle_alpha   90.00
_cell.angle_beta   90.00
_cell.angle_gamma   90.00
#
_symmetry.space_group_name_H-M   'P 1'
#
loop_
_entity.id
_entity.type
_entity.pdbx_description
1 polymer ?
#
loop_
_entity_poly.entity_id
_entity_poly.type
_entity_poly.pdbx_seq_one_letter_code
_entity_poly.pdbx_strand_id
1 'polypeptide(L)'
;LVLAVFLQKPFPGSGIIKFVFFSPWITPTVAISIVWTWIFQPDKGLANLVLSFFGLPGLKWISSSQTAMLSVIIVTVWKSIGYAMIFYLSALEKVPEALYEACALDGGGKWHKFKYITIPNISPTTFFLMIITMVNSLRAYDQIQILTQGGPSGSTRTLLYMYYQLGFEEYNMGQATAVAVVMIIITVLLSTIQFYGSKKWVNY
;
A
#
# COMPACT_ATOMS: atom_id res chain seq x y z
N LEU A 1 6.62 -5.61 -5.95
CA LEU A 1 7.50 -6.05 -7.02
C LEU A 1 8.40 -7.22 -6.60
N VAL A 2 9.20 -7.10 -5.53
CA VAL A 2 10.13 -8.17 -5.07
C VAL A 2 9.42 -9.52 -4.92
N LEU A 3 8.27 -9.55 -4.24
CA LEU A 3 7.45 -10.77 -4.12
C LEU A 3 7.00 -11.31 -5.47
N ALA A 4 6.61 -10.45 -6.41
CA ALA A 4 6.17 -10.88 -7.73
C ALA A 4 7.32 -11.51 -8.52
N VAL A 5 8.51 -10.91 -8.50
CA VAL A 5 9.71 -11.48 -9.14
C VAL A 5 10.07 -12.85 -8.55
N PHE A 6 9.97 -13.01 -7.23
CA PHE A 6 10.22 -14.29 -6.57
C PHE A 6 9.18 -15.36 -6.93
N LEU A 7 7.90 -14.98 -7.05
CA LEU A 7 6.77 -15.86 -7.31
C LEU A 7 6.45 -16.03 -8.82
N GLN A 8 7.23 -15.40 -9.71
CA GLN A 8 7.04 -15.48 -11.17
C GLN A 8 7.19 -16.93 -11.66
N LYS A 9 8.25 -17.61 -11.21
CA LYS A 9 8.47 -19.02 -11.57
C LYS A 9 7.63 -19.93 -10.66
N PRO A 10 6.82 -20.83 -11.24
CA PRO A 10 6.04 -21.77 -10.44
C PRO A 10 6.97 -22.74 -9.71
N PHE A 11 6.71 -22.94 -8.42
CA PHE A 11 7.33 -23.96 -7.58
C PHE A 11 6.26 -24.56 -6.66
N PRO A 12 6.48 -25.78 -6.10
CA PRO A 12 5.52 -26.41 -5.19
C PRO A 12 5.16 -25.47 -4.04
N GLY A 13 3.86 -25.16 -3.86
CA GLY A 13 3.37 -24.26 -2.83
C GLY A 13 3.28 -22.77 -3.23
N SER A 14 3.78 -22.36 -4.41
CA SER A 14 3.69 -20.96 -4.85
C SER A 14 2.25 -20.43 -4.91
N GLY A 15 1.26 -21.29 -5.24
CA GLY A 15 -0.15 -20.92 -5.25
C GLY A 15 -0.68 -20.58 -3.85
N ILE A 16 -0.28 -21.33 -2.83
CA ILE A 16 -0.64 -21.06 -1.43
C ILE A 16 -0.06 -19.73 -0.98
N ILE A 17 1.20 -19.45 -1.31
CA ILE A 17 1.85 -18.19 -0.96
C ILE A 17 1.12 -17.01 -1.64
N LYS A 18 0.81 -17.12 -2.95
CA LYS A 18 0.03 -16.11 -3.67
C LYS A 18 -1.33 -15.87 -3.00
N PHE A 19 -2.03 -16.93 -2.60
CA PHE A 19 -3.31 -16.83 -1.90
C PHE A 19 -3.17 -16.14 -0.54
N VAL A 20 -2.19 -16.51 0.28
CA VAL A 20 -1.95 -15.91 1.61
C VAL A 20 -1.68 -14.42 1.51
N PHE A 21 -0.85 -13.98 0.54
CA PHE A 21 -0.59 -12.55 0.34
C PHE A 21 -1.77 -11.79 -0.27
N PHE A 22 -2.63 -12.46 -1.05
CA PHE A 22 -3.78 -11.80 -1.68
C PHE A 22 -5.02 -11.77 -0.78
N SER A 23 -5.19 -12.76 0.12
CA SER A 23 -6.38 -12.86 0.97
C SER A 23 -6.68 -11.60 1.82
N PRO A 24 -5.69 -10.83 2.33
CA PRO A 24 -5.99 -9.59 3.04
C PRO A 24 -6.71 -8.55 2.18
N TRP A 25 -6.43 -8.51 0.89
CA TRP A 25 -7.07 -7.55 -0.03
C TRP A 25 -8.56 -7.80 -0.18
N ILE A 26 -8.99 -9.05 -0.31
CA ILE A 26 -10.40 -9.43 -0.48
C ILE A 26 -11.18 -9.44 0.83
N THR A 27 -10.49 -9.47 1.98
CA THR A 27 -11.14 -9.45 3.30
C THR A 27 -11.65 -8.03 3.62
N PRO A 28 -12.86 -7.88 4.21
CA PRO A 28 -13.39 -6.58 4.59
C PRO A 28 -12.43 -5.81 5.50
N THR A 29 -12.19 -4.54 5.17
CA THR A 29 -11.22 -3.68 5.87
C THR A 29 -11.55 -3.52 7.35
N VAL A 30 -12.83 -3.40 7.68
CA VAL A 30 -13.32 -3.29 9.07
C VAL A 30 -12.91 -4.52 9.89
N ALA A 31 -13.16 -5.73 9.37
CA ALA A 31 -12.82 -6.97 10.08
C ALA A 31 -11.31 -7.10 10.32
N ILE A 32 -10.51 -6.80 9.31
CA ILE A 32 -9.04 -6.78 9.44
C ILE A 32 -8.60 -5.76 10.49
N SER A 33 -9.16 -4.55 10.46
CA SER A 33 -8.77 -3.49 11.37
C SER A 33 -9.06 -3.85 12.84
N ILE A 34 -10.16 -4.56 13.12
CA ILE A 34 -10.47 -5.07 14.46
C ILE A 34 -9.38 -6.05 14.93
N VAL A 35 -8.95 -6.98 14.08
CA VAL A 35 -7.86 -7.93 14.41
C VAL A 35 -6.56 -7.18 14.69
N TRP A 36 -6.24 -6.18 13.86
CA TRP A 36 -5.04 -5.36 14.06
C TRP A 36 -5.09 -4.52 15.34
N THR A 37 -6.28 -4.11 15.81
CA THR A 37 -6.42 -3.43 17.11
C THR A 37 -5.93 -4.32 18.25
N TRP A 38 -6.21 -5.63 18.21
CA TRP A 38 -5.68 -6.58 19.19
C TRP A 38 -4.16 -6.82 19.03
N ILE A 39 -3.67 -6.90 17.79
CA ILE A 39 -2.24 -7.05 17.51
C ILE A 39 -1.43 -5.87 18.06
N PHE A 40 -1.99 -4.66 17.97
CA PHE A 40 -1.35 -3.42 18.42
C PHE A 40 -1.62 -3.04 19.88
N GLN A 41 -2.23 -3.91 20.66
CA GLN A 41 -2.37 -3.64 22.10
C GLN A 41 -1.01 -3.45 22.77
N PRO A 42 -0.80 -2.35 23.55
CA PRO A 42 0.51 -2.06 24.14
C PRO A 42 1.01 -3.14 25.11
N ASP A 43 0.11 -3.70 25.94
CA ASP A 43 0.49 -4.59 27.05
C ASP A 43 0.61 -6.06 26.62
N LYS A 44 -0.34 -6.54 25.79
CA LYS A 44 -0.49 -7.97 25.44
C LYS A 44 -0.52 -8.22 23.92
N GLY A 45 -0.30 -7.19 23.12
CA GLY A 45 -0.37 -7.29 21.65
C GLY A 45 0.79 -8.06 21.04
N LEU A 46 0.49 -8.84 19.99
CA LEU A 46 1.51 -9.61 19.28
C LEU A 46 2.63 -8.73 18.71
N ALA A 47 2.36 -7.48 18.34
CA ALA A 47 3.37 -6.58 17.81
C ALA A 47 4.47 -6.29 18.83
N ASN A 48 4.13 -6.04 20.10
CA ASN A 48 5.12 -5.83 21.15
C ASN A 48 5.79 -7.14 21.58
N LEU A 49 5.13 -8.27 21.49
CA LEU A 49 5.74 -9.57 21.72
C LEU A 49 6.84 -9.85 20.69
N VAL A 50 6.60 -9.54 19.42
CA VAL A 50 7.62 -9.65 18.37
C VAL A 50 8.79 -8.70 18.63
N LEU A 51 8.53 -7.43 19.00
CA LEU A 51 9.59 -6.47 19.33
C LEU A 51 10.44 -6.95 20.50
N SER A 52 9.83 -7.49 21.56
CA SER A 52 10.55 -8.01 22.73
C SER A 52 11.46 -9.20 22.40
N PHE A 53 11.05 -10.05 21.43
CA PHE A 53 11.89 -11.16 20.94
C PHE A 53 13.21 -10.66 20.31
N PHE A 54 13.19 -9.47 19.69
CA PHE A 54 14.39 -8.81 19.15
C PHE A 54 15.06 -7.87 20.15
N GLY A 55 14.67 -7.85 21.43
CA GLY A 55 15.23 -6.97 22.44
C GLY A 55 14.87 -5.49 22.26
N LEU A 56 13.86 -5.18 21.45
CA LEU A 56 13.41 -3.81 21.20
C LEU A 56 12.36 -3.37 22.23
N PRO A 57 12.34 -2.08 22.60
CA PRO A 57 11.33 -1.56 23.52
C PRO A 57 9.94 -1.63 22.89
N GLY A 58 8.93 -1.93 23.71
CA GLY A 58 7.53 -1.92 23.30
C GLY A 58 7.06 -0.53 22.87
N LEU A 59 6.19 -0.49 21.87
CA LEU A 59 5.60 0.74 21.36
C LEU A 59 4.13 0.86 21.84
N LYS A 60 3.65 2.09 21.92
CA LYS A 60 2.23 2.35 22.25
C LYS A 60 1.32 2.27 21.03
N TRP A 61 1.88 1.99 19.84
CA TRP A 61 1.19 1.79 18.57
C TRP A 61 0.07 2.82 18.34
N ILE A 62 -1.19 2.36 18.31
CA ILE A 62 -2.38 3.18 18.09
C ILE A 62 -2.71 4.14 19.24
N SER A 63 -2.10 3.94 20.42
CA SER A 63 -2.36 4.74 21.63
C SER A 63 -1.42 5.93 21.81
N SER A 64 -0.50 6.19 20.86
CA SER A 64 0.43 7.33 20.87
C SER A 64 0.36 8.10 19.57
N SER A 65 0.31 9.44 19.65
CA SER A 65 0.32 10.32 18.49
C SER A 65 1.55 10.15 17.59
N GLN A 66 2.67 9.70 18.14
CA GLN A 66 3.92 9.47 17.41
C GLN A 66 3.87 8.18 16.57
N THR A 67 3.14 7.15 17.03
CA THR A 67 3.14 5.82 16.39
C THR A 67 1.82 5.46 15.72
N ALA A 68 0.72 6.16 16.02
CA ALA A 68 -0.60 5.83 15.51
C ALA A 68 -0.70 5.85 13.98
N MET A 69 -0.16 6.88 13.32
CA MET A 69 -0.14 6.95 11.87
C MET A 69 0.73 5.85 11.26
N LEU A 70 1.87 5.51 11.88
CA LEU A 70 2.72 4.40 11.45
C LEU A 70 1.93 3.08 11.51
N SER A 71 1.17 2.85 12.58
CA SER A 71 0.31 1.65 12.72
C SER A 71 -0.72 1.55 11.60
N VAL A 72 -1.39 2.66 11.26
CA VAL A 72 -2.34 2.72 10.13
C VAL A 72 -1.63 2.42 8.80
N ILE A 73 -0.43 2.98 8.58
CA ILE A 73 0.37 2.73 7.37
C ILE A 73 0.74 1.25 7.27
N ILE A 74 1.20 0.62 8.34
CA ILE A 74 1.55 -0.81 8.36
C ILE A 74 0.37 -1.67 7.90
N VAL A 75 -0.82 -1.46 8.47
CA VAL A 75 -2.04 -2.20 8.08
C VAL A 75 -2.39 -1.97 6.62
N THR A 76 -2.34 -0.72 6.17
CA THR A 76 -2.70 -0.34 4.80
C THR A 76 -1.74 -0.94 3.79
N VAL A 77 -0.43 -0.87 4.05
CA VAL A 77 0.61 -1.47 3.18
C VAL A 77 0.46 -2.98 3.16
N TRP A 78 0.36 -3.63 4.33
CA TRP A 78 0.19 -5.08 4.42
C TRP A 78 -1.03 -5.57 3.62
N LYS A 79 -2.16 -4.87 3.73
CA LYS A 79 -3.37 -5.18 2.99
C LYS A 79 -3.18 -5.03 1.48
N SER A 80 -2.41 -4.04 1.03
CA SER A 80 -2.23 -3.69 -0.38
C SER A 80 -1.15 -4.50 -1.10
N ILE A 81 -0.25 -5.18 -0.38
CA ILE A 81 0.88 -5.92 -0.96
C ILE A 81 0.40 -6.98 -1.97
N GLY A 82 -0.61 -7.77 -1.61
CA GLY A 82 -1.13 -8.83 -2.46
C GLY A 82 -1.76 -8.31 -3.74
N TYR A 83 -2.51 -7.22 -3.66
CA TYR A 83 -3.06 -6.53 -4.84
C TYR A 83 -1.95 -6.13 -5.81
N ALA A 84 -0.97 -5.37 -5.33
CA ALA A 84 0.16 -4.96 -6.16
C ALA A 84 0.95 -6.15 -6.72
N MET A 85 1.12 -7.22 -5.93
CA MET A 85 1.81 -8.44 -6.35
C MET A 85 1.14 -9.08 -7.57
N ILE A 86 -0.19 -9.22 -7.59
CA ILE A 86 -0.93 -9.84 -8.70
C ILE A 86 -0.75 -9.02 -10.00
N PHE A 87 -0.84 -7.70 -9.92
CA PHE A 87 -0.61 -6.84 -11.10
C PHE A 87 0.82 -6.98 -11.63
N TYR A 88 1.82 -7.00 -10.74
CA TYR A 88 3.20 -7.22 -11.18
C TYR A 88 3.43 -8.62 -11.74
N LEU A 89 2.82 -9.66 -11.19
CA LEU A 89 2.90 -11.02 -11.77
C LEU A 89 2.36 -11.03 -13.20
N SER A 90 1.17 -10.47 -13.41
CA SER A 90 0.59 -10.39 -14.76
C SER A 90 1.42 -9.55 -15.73
N ALA A 91 2.08 -8.50 -15.26
CA ALA A 91 2.98 -7.70 -16.09
C ALA A 91 4.27 -8.45 -16.44
N LEU A 92 4.85 -9.17 -15.48
CA LEU A 92 6.06 -9.97 -15.68
C LEU A 92 5.84 -11.14 -16.65
N GLU A 93 4.65 -11.75 -16.64
CA GLU A 93 4.28 -12.81 -17.58
C GLU A 93 4.19 -12.34 -19.04
N LYS A 94 3.95 -11.05 -19.26
CA LYS A 94 3.86 -10.45 -20.59
C LYS A 94 5.21 -10.08 -21.20
N VAL A 95 6.30 -10.07 -20.41
CA VAL A 95 7.63 -9.73 -20.94
C VAL A 95 8.14 -10.88 -21.81
N PRO A 96 8.45 -10.65 -23.09
CA PRO A 96 8.92 -11.69 -24.00
C PRO A 96 10.22 -12.35 -23.49
N GLU A 97 10.23 -13.69 -23.46
CA GLU A 97 11.40 -14.45 -23.00
C GLU A 97 12.64 -14.20 -23.87
N ALA A 98 12.42 -13.98 -25.16
CA ALA A 98 13.48 -13.65 -26.11
C ALA A 98 14.35 -12.45 -25.69
N LEU A 99 13.80 -11.47 -24.98
CA LEU A 99 14.58 -10.33 -24.46
C LEU A 99 15.58 -10.79 -23.38
N TYR A 100 15.17 -11.72 -22.52
CA TYR A 100 16.05 -12.27 -21.49
C TYR A 100 17.12 -13.19 -22.07
N GLU A 101 16.81 -13.93 -23.15
CA GLU A 101 17.75 -14.77 -23.87
C GLU A 101 18.80 -13.93 -24.62
N ALA A 102 18.38 -12.92 -25.37
CA ALA A 102 19.28 -11.99 -26.07
C ALA A 102 20.26 -11.33 -25.10
N CYS A 103 19.75 -10.82 -23.98
CA CYS A 103 20.58 -10.24 -22.92
C CYS A 103 21.58 -11.27 -22.32
N ALA A 104 21.19 -12.54 -22.25
CA ALA A 104 22.10 -13.58 -21.77
C ALA A 104 23.25 -13.88 -22.78
N LEU A 105 22.96 -13.85 -24.07
CA LEU A 105 23.95 -14.00 -25.14
C LEU A 105 24.95 -12.83 -25.14
N ASP A 106 24.48 -11.62 -24.81
CA ASP A 106 25.34 -10.43 -24.64
C ASP A 106 26.12 -10.42 -23.32
N GLY A 107 26.06 -11.51 -22.51
CA GLY A 107 26.78 -11.63 -21.25
C GLY A 107 26.09 -10.93 -20.08
N GLY A 108 24.83 -10.48 -20.20
CA GLY A 108 24.08 -9.80 -19.17
C GLY A 108 23.67 -10.71 -18.02
N GLY A 109 24.13 -10.39 -16.81
CA GLY A 109 23.79 -11.09 -15.58
C GLY A 109 22.37 -10.78 -15.08
N LYS A 110 21.96 -11.42 -13.96
CA LYS A 110 20.60 -11.27 -13.35
C LYS A 110 20.23 -9.81 -13.06
N TRP A 111 21.16 -9.01 -12.53
CA TRP A 111 20.93 -7.59 -12.25
C TRP A 111 20.75 -6.76 -13.52
N HIS A 112 21.50 -7.08 -14.57
CA HIS A 112 21.38 -6.41 -15.87
C HIS A 112 20.01 -6.67 -16.48
N LYS A 113 19.56 -7.94 -16.52
CA LYS A 113 18.22 -8.32 -16.95
C LYS A 113 17.12 -7.61 -16.17
N PHE A 114 17.24 -7.56 -14.84
CA PHE A 114 16.26 -6.88 -13.99
C PHE A 114 16.17 -5.38 -14.29
N LYS A 115 17.32 -4.69 -14.36
CA LYS A 115 17.37 -3.23 -14.53
C LYS A 115 16.97 -2.77 -15.94
N TYR A 116 17.42 -3.48 -16.99
CA TYR A 116 17.29 -3.01 -18.36
C TYR A 116 16.18 -3.71 -19.17
N ILE A 117 15.63 -4.83 -18.67
CA ILE A 117 14.52 -5.52 -19.30
C ILE A 117 13.30 -5.49 -18.42
N THR A 118 13.40 -6.04 -17.19
CA THR A 118 12.23 -6.19 -16.32
C THR A 118 11.63 -4.83 -15.93
N ILE A 119 12.41 -3.93 -15.32
CA ILE A 119 11.92 -2.62 -14.85
C ILE A 119 11.29 -1.80 -15.99
N PRO A 120 11.92 -1.62 -17.17
CA PRO A 120 11.31 -0.86 -18.25
C PRO A 120 9.99 -1.47 -18.76
N ASN A 121 9.93 -2.79 -18.92
CA ASN A 121 8.73 -3.45 -19.45
C ASN A 121 7.54 -3.43 -18.46
N ILE A 122 7.79 -3.41 -17.14
CA ILE A 122 6.72 -3.32 -16.13
C ILE A 122 6.42 -1.87 -15.72
N SER A 123 7.10 -0.88 -16.30
CA SER A 123 6.93 0.53 -15.95
C SER A 123 5.49 1.04 -16.13
N PRO A 124 4.71 0.65 -17.17
CA PRO A 124 3.29 1.04 -17.25
C PRO A 124 2.46 0.52 -16.08
N THR A 125 2.70 -0.72 -15.65
CA THR A 125 2.02 -1.31 -14.50
C THR A 125 2.43 -0.62 -13.21
N THR A 126 3.70 -0.27 -13.06
CA THR A 126 4.20 0.50 -11.91
C THR A 126 3.52 1.85 -11.84
N PHE A 127 3.42 2.56 -12.96
CA PHE A 127 2.73 3.85 -13.03
C PHE A 127 1.25 3.74 -12.67
N PHE A 128 0.55 2.74 -13.22
CA PHE A 128 -0.84 2.47 -12.85
C PHE A 128 -1.02 2.23 -11.35
N LEU A 129 -0.19 1.35 -10.76
CA LEU A 129 -0.24 1.07 -9.33
C LEU A 129 0.09 2.30 -8.48
N MET A 130 1.01 3.15 -8.90
CA MET A 130 1.32 4.41 -8.21
C MET A 130 0.10 5.34 -8.15
N ILE A 131 -0.61 5.51 -9.26
CA ILE A 131 -1.83 6.34 -9.30
C ILE A 131 -2.90 5.75 -8.37
N ILE A 132 -3.22 4.47 -8.54
CA ILE A 132 -4.28 3.82 -7.75
C ILE A 132 -3.97 3.83 -6.25
N THR A 133 -2.74 3.50 -5.87
CA THR A 133 -2.35 3.49 -4.45
C THR A 133 -2.34 4.89 -3.85
N MET A 134 -1.92 5.92 -4.59
CA MET A 134 -2.00 7.31 -4.15
C MET A 134 -3.45 7.74 -3.90
N VAL A 135 -4.35 7.50 -4.86
CA VAL A 135 -5.77 7.84 -4.71
C VAL A 135 -6.39 7.11 -3.52
N ASN A 136 -6.10 5.80 -3.37
CA ASN A 136 -6.60 5.00 -2.25
C ASN A 136 -6.06 5.49 -0.90
N SER A 137 -4.80 5.97 -0.83
CA SER A 137 -4.22 6.53 0.40
C SER A 137 -4.91 7.82 0.83
N LEU A 138 -5.27 8.70 -0.12
CA LEU A 138 -6.03 9.92 0.17
C LEU A 138 -7.46 9.61 0.65
N ARG A 139 -8.01 8.46 0.24
CA ARG A 139 -9.35 7.98 0.59
C ARG A 139 -9.34 6.99 1.76
N ALA A 140 -8.24 6.88 2.50
CA ALA A 140 -8.17 6.01 3.67
C ALA A 140 -9.10 6.53 4.77
N TYR A 141 -10.14 5.76 5.11
CA TYR A 141 -11.14 6.05 6.14
C TYR A 141 -11.34 4.85 7.08
N ASP A 142 -11.71 3.69 6.54
CA ASP A 142 -12.12 2.52 7.33
C ASP A 142 -11.08 2.10 8.37
N GLN A 143 -9.80 2.04 7.98
CA GLN A 143 -8.71 1.68 8.89
C GLN A 143 -8.58 2.69 10.02
N ILE A 144 -8.69 3.99 9.68
CA ILE A 144 -8.57 5.08 10.64
C ILE A 144 -9.73 5.06 11.62
N GLN A 145 -10.95 4.90 11.11
CA GLN A 145 -12.15 4.85 11.92
C GLN A 145 -12.09 3.73 12.96
N ILE A 146 -11.60 2.55 12.59
CA ILE A 146 -11.56 1.39 13.49
C ILE A 146 -10.34 1.40 14.41
N LEU A 147 -9.15 1.72 13.87
CA LEU A 147 -7.90 1.61 14.64
C LEU A 147 -7.72 2.77 15.62
N THR A 148 -8.06 3.99 15.22
CA THR A 148 -7.62 5.19 15.93
C THR A 148 -8.70 6.25 16.12
N GLN A 149 -9.81 6.17 15.37
CA GLN A 149 -10.85 7.21 15.34
C GLN A 149 -10.29 8.63 15.14
N GLY A 150 -9.30 8.74 14.22
CA GLY A 150 -8.61 10.00 13.95
C GLY A 150 -7.57 10.41 15.00
N GLY A 151 -7.48 9.71 16.12
CA GLY A 151 -6.64 10.03 17.29
C GLY A 151 -5.28 9.31 17.31
N PRO A 152 -4.53 9.39 18.43
CA PRO A 152 -4.71 10.39 19.51
C PRO A 152 -4.45 11.82 19.04
N SER A 153 -5.14 12.79 19.63
CA SER A 153 -4.95 14.23 19.33
C SER A 153 -5.01 14.61 17.85
N GLY A 154 -5.83 13.93 17.04
CA GLY A 154 -5.95 14.18 15.62
C GLY A 154 -4.78 13.69 14.73
N SER A 155 -3.84 12.92 15.29
CA SER A 155 -2.60 12.52 14.59
C SER A 155 -2.81 11.61 13.38
N THR A 156 -3.97 10.96 13.27
CA THR A 156 -4.33 10.10 12.13
C THR A 156 -5.49 10.64 11.31
N ARG A 157 -5.85 11.91 11.48
CA ARG A 157 -6.97 12.56 10.83
C ARG A 157 -6.63 12.85 9.37
N THR A 158 -7.05 11.99 8.45
CA THR A 158 -6.94 12.22 7.00
C THR A 158 -8.02 13.19 6.51
N LEU A 159 -7.87 13.69 5.27
CA LEU A 159 -8.87 14.57 4.68
C LEU A 159 -10.25 13.91 4.56
N LEU A 160 -10.31 12.63 4.19
CA LEU A 160 -11.58 11.91 4.09
C LEU A 160 -12.18 11.67 5.49
N TYR A 161 -11.35 11.38 6.49
CA TYR A 161 -11.82 11.26 7.87
C TYR A 161 -12.39 12.59 8.39
N MET A 162 -11.68 13.70 8.13
CA MET A 162 -12.14 15.04 8.48
C MET A 162 -13.45 15.42 7.77
N TYR A 163 -13.58 15.09 6.48
CA TYR A 163 -14.84 15.28 5.73
C TYR A 163 -16.01 14.55 6.40
N TYR A 164 -15.79 13.27 6.76
CA TYR A 164 -16.84 12.49 7.44
C TYR A 164 -17.21 13.07 8.80
N GLN A 165 -16.23 13.41 9.60
CA GLN A 165 -16.45 13.98 10.94
C GLN A 165 -17.25 15.29 10.87
N LEU A 166 -16.83 16.23 10.03
CA LEU A 166 -17.52 17.50 9.84
C LEU A 166 -18.95 17.32 9.30
N GLY A 167 -19.13 16.43 8.33
CA GLY A 167 -20.42 16.25 7.67
C GLY A 167 -21.42 15.43 8.44
N PHE A 168 -20.98 14.33 9.07
CA PHE A 168 -21.87 13.32 9.64
C PHE A 168 -21.86 13.26 11.17
N GLU A 169 -20.81 13.74 11.82
CA GLU A 169 -20.75 13.81 13.30
C GLU A 169 -21.08 15.22 13.79
N GLU A 170 -20.53 16.25 13.15
CA GLU A 170 -20.70 17.65 13.55
C GLU A 170 -21.85 18.36 12.78
N TYR A 171 -22.42 17.70 11.75
CA TYR A 171 -23.49 18.23 10.89
C TYR A 171 -23.15 19.58 10.23
N ASN A 172 -21.87 19.87 10.05
CA ASN A 172 -21.37 21.10 9.39
C ASN A 172 -21.10 20.85 7.90
N MET A 173 -22.18 20.78 7.12
CA MET A 173 -22.10 20.48 5.68
C MET A 173 -21.26 21.51 4.89
N GLY A 174 -21.24 22.78 5.32
CA GLY A 174 -20.45 23.82 4.66
C GLY A 174 -18.93 23.54 4.75
N GLN A 175 -18.44 23.23 5.95
CA GLN A 175 -17.03 22.88 6.14
C GLN A 175 -16.69 21.52 5.52
N ALA A 176 -17.57 20.53 5.64
CA ALA A 176 -17.38 19.25 4.99
C ALA A 176 -17.21 19.40 3.47
N THR A 177 -18.08 20.16 2.82
CA THR A 177 -17.98 20.44 1.38
C THR A 177 -16.67 21.13 1.01
N ALA A 178 -16.21 22.10 1.82
CA ALA A 178 -14.92 22.74 1.61
C ALA A 178 -13.76 21.75 1.65
N VAL A 179 -13.74 20.82 2.62
CA VAL A 179 -12.73 19.75 2.70
C VAL A 179 -12.80 18.82 1.48
N ALA A 180 -14.01 18.47 1.01
CA ALA A 180 -14.18 17.67 -0.19
C ALA A 180 -13.59 18.35 -1.44
N VAL A 181 -13.83 19.65 -1.61
CA VAL A 181 -13.24 20.44 -2.72
C VAL A 181 -11.71 20.44 -2.65
N VAL A 182 -11.14 20.70 -1.46
CA VAL A 182 -9.68 20.64 -1.25
C VAL A 182 -9.13 19.26 -1.60
N MET A 183 -9.82 18.18 -1.18
CA MET A 183 -9.40 16.80 -1.48
C MET A 183 -9.39 16.53 -2.99
N ILE A 184 -10.40 17.02 -3.73
CA ILE A 184 -10.46 16.90 -5.20
C ILE A 184 -9.28 17.64 -5.82
N ILE A 185 -9.02 18.88 -5.42
CA ILE A 185 -7.91 19.70 -5.94
C ILE A 185 -6.58 18.97 -5.73
N ILE A 186 -6.32 18.49 -4.51
CA ILE A 186 -5.08 17.77 -4.19
C ILE A 186 -4.95 16.51 -5.06
N THR A 187 -6.03 15.74 -5.20
CA THR A 187 -6.03 14.51 -6.01
C THR A 187 -5.72 14.80 -7.48
N VAL A 188 -6.34 15.82 -8.05
CA VAL A 188 -6.10 16.26 -9.44
C VAL A 188 -4.66 16.75 -9.63
N LEU A 189 -4.16 17.57 -8.71
CA LEU A 189 -2.78 18.06 -8.77
C LEU A 189 -1.76 16.93 -8.71
N LEU A 190 -1.89 16.01 -7.74
CA LEU A 190 -0.99 14.87 -7.59
C LEU A 190 -1.06 13.93 -8.80
N SER A 191 -2.26 13.62 -9.30
CA SER A 191 -2.43 12.80 -10.51
C SER A 191 -1.79 13.46 -11.73
N THR A 192 -1.94 14.78 -11.88
CA THR A 192 -1.34 15.54 -12.96
C THR A 192 0.19 15.50 -12.89
N ILE A 193 0.77 15.71 -11.70
CA ILE A 193 2.22 15.63 -11.49
C ILE A 193 2.74 14.23 -11.84
N GLN A 194 2.06 13.18 -11.39
CA GLN A 194 2.42 11.80 -11.70
C GLN A 194 2.36 11.53 -13.22
N PHE A 195 1.31 12.02 -13.89
CA PHE A 195 1.14 11.84 -15.33
C PHE A 195 2.23 12.55 -16.14
N TYR A 196 2.58 13.78 -15.79
CA TYR A 196 3.69 14.48 -16.45
C TYR A 196 5.05 13.82 -16.15
N GLY A 197 5.25 13.37 -14.91
CA GLY A 197 6.47 12.65 -14.51
C GLY A 197 6.63 11.34 -15.25
N SER A 198 5.54 10.60 -15.53
CA SER A 198 5.58 9.29 -16.19
C SER A 198 6.15 9.32 -17.61
N LYS A 199 5.95 10.41 -18.34
CA LYS A 199 6.47 10.58 -19.71
C LYS A 199 7.96 10.37 -19.86
N LYS A 200 8.74 10.48 -18.77
CA LYS A 200 10.21 10.35 -18.78
C LYS A 200 10.73 8.93 -18.54
N TRP A 201 9.91 8.05 -17.94
CA TRP A 201 10.39 6.75 -17.48
C TRP A 201 9.45 5.57 -17.81
N VAL A 202 8.20 5.84 -18.22
CA VAL A 202 7.27 4.79 -18.64
C VAL A 202 7.50 4.48 -20.11
N ASN A 203 7.77 3.19 -20.39
CA ASN A 203 7.91 2.65 -21.74
C ASN A 203 6.64 1.85 -22.07
N TYR A 204 5.92 2.26 -23.11
CA TYR A 204 4.71 1.60 -23.62
C TYR A 204 5.05 0.65 -24.74
#